data_c4223fd8228706c3beae7d48b1df7f7d
#
_entry.id   c4223fd8228706c3beae7d48b1df7f7d
#
_cell.length_a   1.000
_cell.length_b   1.000
_cell.length_c   1.000
_cell.angle_alpha   90.00
_cell.angle_beta   90.00
_cell.angle_gamma   90.00
#
_symmetry.space_group_name_H-M   'P 1'
#
loop_
_entity.id
_entity.type
_entity.pdbx_description
1 polymer ?
#
loop_
_entity_poly.entity_id
_entity_poly.type
_entity_poly.pdbx_seq_one_letter_code
_entity_poly.pdbx_strand_id
1 'polypeptide(L)'
;MAATIVRMSLVAALPCWSGTLTAAAADLYRAQTIVTGQGEANRIVGFACCLEDALIKVSGALKLAGDPRLAAYKSRAEDFESACSYHDQMSGTPTRDEQGTRDRPYDLIVDFDEKKIGDLLETIGLKPWLSQRPVLAVFVEMEQGSRKYIVTSDAKQSDPQREALHAAAARRGMDIVLPDVAVLKTSNIERGDVTAMPPSTLAYRMAGQGANIALVGRLVWVDSELGWATQWQMDWQGQPYRWEARGITFDEAFRRGIGGAAQIASGNGGPG
;
A
#
# COMPACT_ATOMS: atom_id res chain seq x y z
N MET A 1 -49.60 54.19 18.33
CA MET A 1 -49.14 53.29 17.25
C MET A 1 -47.92 52.53 17.75
N ALA A 2 -48.11 51.25 18.14
CA ALA A 2 -47.02 50.41 18.66
C ALA A 2 -46.62 49.45 17.53
N ALA A 3 -45.34 49.49 17.13
CA ALA A 3 -44.76 48.60 16.12
C ALA A 3 -44.20 47.35 16.82
N THR A 4 -44.81 46.18 16.49
CA THR A 4 -44.39 44.89 16.99
C THR A 4 -43.24 44.36 16.08
N ILE A 5 -42.05 44.16 16.64
CA ILE A 5 -40.91 43.53 15.94
C ILE A 5 -40.95 42.04 16.17
N VAL A 6 -41.23 41.27 15.09
CA VAL A 6 -41.13 39.80 15.06
C VAL A 6 -39.67 39.41 14.84
N ARG A 7 -39.04 38.80 15.84
CA ARG A 7 -37.71 38.15 15.70
C ARG A 7 -37.87 36.77 15.12
N MET A 8 -37.38 36.58 13.92
CA MET A 8 -37.30 35.28 13.23
C MET A 8 -35.96 34.60 13.60
N SER A 9 -36.02 33.56 14.42
CA SER A 9 -34.83 32.76 14.78
C SER A 9 -34.55 31.77 13.68
N LEU A 10 -33.40 31.93 13.01
CA LEU A 10 -32.88 31.00 12.00
C LEU A 10 -32.17 29.85 12.72
N VAL A 11 -32.76 28.67 12.73
CA VAL A 11 -32.10 27.45 13.22
C VAL A 11 -31.28 26.86 12.05
N ALA A 12 -29.97 27.00 12.13
CA ALA A 12 -29.04 26.35 11.20
C ALA A 12 -28.87 24.87 11.58
N ALA A 13 -29.39 23.96 10.76
CA ALA A 13 -29.14 22.55 10.86
C ALA A 13 -27.75 22.23 10.30
N LEU A 14 -26.83 21.76 11.14
CA LEU A 14 -25.53 21.22 10.74
C LEU A 14 -25.73 19.79 10.20
N PRO A 15 -25.24 19.46 9.01
CA PRO A 15 -25.27 18.08 8.53
C PRO A 15 -24.21 17.24 9.28
N CYS A 16 -24.63 16.20 9.98
CA CYS A 16 -23.76 15.17 10.53
C CYS A 16 -23.08 14.39 9.40
N TRP A 17 -21.81 14.63 9.17
CA TRP A 17 -20.95 13.82 8.32
C TRP A 17 -20.35 12.67 9.13
N SER A 18 -21.10 11.57 9.28
CA SER A 18 -20.70 10.40 10.07
C SER A 18 -20.41 9.13 9.24
N GLY A 19 -20.28 9.24 7.90
CA GLY A 19 -20.30 8.07 7.00
C GLY A 19 -18.96 7.57 6.45
N THR A 20 -17.86 8.34 6.57
CA THR A 20 -16.61 7.99 5.83
C THR A 20 -15.55 7.28 6.68
N LEU A 21 -15.59 7.35 7.99
CA LEU A 21 -14.58 6.73 8.86
C LEU A 21 -14.72 5.21 8.99
N THR A 22 -15.92 4.66 8.89
CA THR A 22 -16.16 3.23 9.07
C THR A 22 -15.71 2.37 7.89
N ALA A 23 -15.84 2.85 6.65
CA ALA A 23 -15.43 2.09 5.45
C ALA A 23 -13.89 1.98 5.34
N ALA A 24 -13.16 3.05 5.62
CA ALA A 24 -11.70 3.06 5.60
C ALA A 24 -11.09 2.20 6.72
N ALA A 25 -11.73 2.15 7.90
CA ALA A 25 -11.29 1.30 9.01
C ALA A 25 -11.46 -0.20 8.68
N ALA A 26 -12.61 -0.58 8.10
CA ALA A 26 -12.88 -1.97 7.72
C ALA A 26 -11.88 -2.49 6.67
N ASP A 27 -11.38 -1.64 5.76
CA ASP A 27 -10.40 -2.03 4.75
C ASP A 27 -9.01 -2.32 5.35
N LEU A 28 -8.65 -1.76 6.50
CA LEU A 28 -7.37 -2.04 7.15
C LEU A 28 -7.23 -3.49 7.58
N TYR A 29 -8.32 -4.12 8.01
CA TYR A 29 -8.33 -5.50 8.50
C TYR A 29 -8.64 -6.53 7.40
N ARG A 30 -8.81 -6.08 6.17
CA ARG A 30 -9.00 -6.93 4.98
C ARG A 30 -7.67 -7.19 4.30
N ALA A 31 -7.39 -8.46 3.97
CA ALA A 31 -6.25 -8.86 3.15
C ALA A 31 -6.70 -9.79 2.02
N GLN A 32 -5.93 -9.82 0.94
CA GLN A 32 -6.21 -10.64 -0.23
C GLN A 32 -4.94 -11.32 -0.73
N THR A 33 -5.07 -12.57 -1.15
CA THR A 33 -3.99 -13.31 -1.82
C THR A 33 -4.56 -14.24 -2.88
N ILE A 34 -3.72 -14.63 -3.85
CA ILE A 34 -4.10 -15.61 -4.86
C ILE A 34 -3.76 -17.00 -4.33
N VAL A 35 -4.72 -17.93 -4.42
CA VAL A 35 -4.54 -19.35 -4.10
C VAL A 35 -4.91 -20.22 -5.30
N THR A 36 -4.26 -21.38 -5.45
CA THR A 36 -4.55 -22.33 -6.51
C THR A 36 -5.55 -23.37 -6.00
N GLY A 37 -6.83 -23.15 -6.25
CA GLY A 37 -7.92 -23.97 -5.73
C GLY A 37 -8.34 -23.59 -4.30
N GLN A 38 -9.45 -24.20 -3.85
CA GLN A 38 -10.08 -23.93 -2.54
C GLN A 38 -9.83 -25.07 -1.53
N GLY A 39 -8.90 -26.01 -1.84
CA GLY A 39 -8.56 -27.11 -0.95
C GLY A 39 -7.89 -26.65 0.34
N GLU A 40 -8.00 -27.45 1.39
CA GLU A 40 -7.54 -27.11 2.75
C GLU A 40 -6.06 -26.69 2.79
N ALA A 41 -5.18 -27.38 2.08
CA ALA A 41 -3.75 -27.04 2.04
C ALA A 41 -3.50 -25.62 1.48
N ASN A 42 -4.20 -25.24 0.40
CA ASN A 42 -4.11 -23.92 -0.21
C ASN A 42 -4.75 -22.85 0.69
N ARG A 43 -5.82 -23.21 1.37
CA ARG A 43 -6.51 -22.34 2.33
C ARG A 43 -5.60 -21.98 3.49
N ILE A 44 -4.95 -22.95 4.14
CA ILE A 44 -4.01 -22.71 5.24
C ILE A 44 -2.90 -21.74 4.81
N VAL A 45 -2.28 -21.95 3.66
CA VAL A 45 -1.23 -21.08 3.13
C VAL A 45 -1.77 -19.68 2.81
N GLY A 46 -2.95 -19.60 2.19
CA GLY A 46 -3.60 -18.34 1.86
C GLY A 46 -3.93 -17.51 3.10
N PHE A 47 -4.53 -18.13 4.12
CA PHE A 47 -4.83 -17.45 5.40
C PHE A 47 -3.57 -16.98 6.12
N ALA A 48 -2.50 -17.79 6.12
CA ALA A 48 -1.21 -17.42 6.71
C ALA A 48 -0.61 -16.18 6.02
N CYS A 49 -0.70 -16.09 4.70
CA CYS A 49 -0.26 -14.92 3.93
C CYS A 49 -1.13 -13.69 4.22
N CYS A 50 -2.47 -13.86 4.25
CA CYS A 50 -3.39 -12.78 4.54
C CYS A 50 -3.21 -12.24 5.96
N LEU A 51 -2.99 -13.11 6.97
CA LEU A 51 -2.75 -12.68 8.34
C LEU A 51 -1.48 -11.81 8.45
N GLU A 52 -0.38 -12.24 7.84
CA GLU A 52 0.87 -11.45 7.82
C GLU A 52 0.65 -10.08 7.17
N ASP A 53 -0.03 -10.06 6.02
CA ASP A 53 -0.33 -8.80 5.33
C ASP A 53 -1.25 -7.87 6.14
N ALA A 54 -2.28 -8.41 6.78
CA ALA A 54 -3.17 -7.64 7.65
C ALA A 54 -2.40 -7.05 8.83
N LEU A 55 -1.54 -7.83 9.50
CA LEU A 55 -0.72 -7.35 10.61
C LEU A 55 0.23 -6.21 10.18
N ILE A 56 0.88 -6.36 9.01
CA ILE A 56 1.73 -5.31 8.44
C ILE A 56 0.89 -4.08 8.07
N LYS A 57 -0.26 -4.26 7.44
CA LYS A 57 -1.16 -3.18 7.03
C LYS A 57 -1.68 -2.40 8.24
N VAL A 58 -2.17 -3.11 9.25
CA VAL A 58 -2.75 -2.49 10.46
C VAL A 58 -1.68 -1.78 11.30
N SER A 59 -0.50 -2.36 11.47
CA SER A 59 0.58 -1.77 12.28
C SER A 59 1.47 -0.79 11.52
N GLY A 60 1.53 -0.87 10.17
CA GLY A 60 2.52 -0.20 9.34
C GLY A 60 3.92 -0.83 9.41
N ALA A 61 4.14 -1.88 10.19
CA ALA A 61 5.44 -2.46 10.46
C ALA A 61 5.88 -3.48 9.40
N LEU A 62 6.54 -3.03 8.32
CA LEU A 62 7.07 -3.91 7.25
C LEU A 62 8.01 -5.00 7.80
N LYS A 63 8.71 -4.72 8.90
CA LYS A 63 9.60 -5.68 9.58
C LYS A 63 8.91 -6.97 10.05
N LEU A 64 7.57 -7.03 10.04
CA LEU A 64 6.83 -8.27 10.31
C LEU A 64 6.85 -9.24 9.13
N ALA A 65 7.25 -8.82 7.93
CA ALA A 65 7.35 -9.71 6.77
C ALA A 65 8.40 -10.80 7.03
N GLY A 66 7.94 -12.05 7.11
CA GLY A 66 8.79 -13.20 7.43
C GLY A 66 9.26 -13.28 8.89
N ASP A 67 8.69 -12.52 9.80
CA ASP A 67 9.05 -12.57 11.22
C ASP A 67 8.74 -13.95 11.82
N PRO A 68 9.74 -14.68 12.37
CA PRO A 68 9.55 -16.02 12.93
C PRO A 68 8.57 -16.04 14.12
N ARG A 69 8.37 -14.93 14.82
CA ARG A 69 7.38 -14.83 15.91
C ARG A 69 5.94 -15.06 15.42
N LEU A 70 5.68 -14.82 14.13
CA LEU A 70 4.37 -15.03 13.54
C LEU A 70 4.09 -16.50 13.17
N ALA A 71 5.06 -17.39 13.17
CA ALA A 71 4.91 -18.76 12.69
C ALA A 71 3.77 -19.53 13.40
N ALA A 72 3.70 -19.45 14.74
CA ALA A 72 2.64 -20.09 15.51
C ALA A 72 1.23 -19.52 15.27
N TYR A 73 1.13 -18.24 14.92
CA TYR A 73 -0.13 -17.59 14.59
C TYR A 73 -0.55 -17.87 13.14
N LYS A 74 0.40 -17.89 12.22
CA LYS A 74 0.18 -18.23 10.81
C LYS A 74 -0.37 -19.64 10.62
N SER A 75 0.06 -20.61 11.45
CA SER A 75 -0.45 -21.99 11.40
C SER A 75 -1.93 -22.12 11.83
N ARG A 76 -2.49 -21.12 12.47
CA ARG A 76 -3.89 -21.04 12.92
C ARG A 76 -4.52 -19.69 12.56
N ALA A 77 -4.18 -19.17 11.38
CA ALA A 77 -4.61 -17.84 10.94
C ALA A 77 -6.14 -17.70 10.85
N GLU A 78 -6.85 -18.80 10.65
CA GLU A 78 -8.32 -18.86 10.63
C GLU A 78 -8.95 -18.46 11.98
N ASP A 79 -8.26 -18.62 13.10
CA ASP A 79 -8.75 -18.20 14.43
C ASP A 79 -8.99 -16.69 14.50
N PHE A 80 -8.35 -15.92 13.62
CA PHE A 80 -8.43 -14.46 13.58
C PHE A 80 -9.46 -13.93 12.56
N GLU A 81 -10.03 -14.81 11.74
CA GLU A 81 -11.02 -14.48 10.72
C GLU A 81 -12.32 -13.97 11.35
N SER A 82 -12.95 -13.00 10.68
CA SER A 82 -14.34 -12.61 10.84
C SER A 82 -15.21 -13.01 9.64
N ALA A 83 -14.65 -12.97 8.43
CA ALA A 83 -15.27 -13.43 7.20
C ALA A 83 -14.23 -13.77 6.14
N CYS A 84 -14.56 -14.68 5.21
CA CYS A 84 -13.76 -14.92 4.02
C CYS A 84 -14.62 -15.17 2.79
N SER A 85 -14.03 -14.90 1.62
CA SER A 85 -14.65 -15.16 0.33
C SER A 85 -13.61 -15.54 -0.71
N TYR A 86 -14.07 -16.25 -1.75
CA TYR A 86 -13.25 -16.62 -2.91
C TYR A 86 -13.87 -16.03 -4.17
N HIS A 87 -13.03 -15.39 -4.99
CA HIS A 87 -13.41 -14.93 -6.31
C HIS A 87 -12.62 -15.73 -7.36
N ASP A 88 -13.33 -16.46 -8.25
CA ASP A 88 -12.72 -17.22 -9.34
C ASP A 88 -12.21 -16.28 -10.42
N GLN A 89 -10.88 -16.16 -10.58
CA GLN A 89 -10.26 -15.32 -11.61
C GLN A 89 -10.54 -15.80 -13.04
N MET A 90 -10.99 -17.06 -13.19
CA MET A 90 -11.35 -17.67 -14.46
C MET A 90 -12.87 -17.90 -14.59
N SER A 91 -13.69 -17.12 -13.88
CA SER A 91 -15.15 -17.21 -13.97
C SER A 91 -15.60 -17.06 -15.43
N GLY A 92 -16.52 -17.95 -15.87
CA GLY A 92 -16.94 -18.01 -17.28
C GLY A 92 -16.12 -18.92 -18.19
N THR A 93 -14.96 -19.43 -17.74
CA THR A 93 -14.19 -20.46 -18.47
C THR A 93 -14.57 -21.84 -17.96
N PRO A 94 -14.76 -22.89 -18.82
CA PRO A 94 -15.09 -24.24 -18.37
C PRO A 94 -14.07 -24.77 -17.35
N THR A 95 -14.56 -25.41 -16.27
CA THR A 95 -13.71 -26.00 -15.23
C THR A 95 -13.08 -27.34 -15.64
N ARG A 96 -13.58 -27.94 -16.70
CA ARG A 96 -13.18 -29.25 -17.17
C ARG A 96 -12.77 -29.18 -18.63
N ASP A 97 -11.58 -29.67 -18.95
CA ASP A 97 -11.12 -29.89 -20.32
C ASP A 97 -10.96 -31.41 -20.59
N GLU A 98 -10.48 -31.78 -21.78
CA GLU A 98 -10.23 -33.17 -22.17
C GLU A 98 -9.20 -33.88 -21.28
N GLN A 99 -8.40 -33.12 -20.52
CA GLN A 99 -7.34 -33.61 -19.63
C GLN A 99 -7.80 -33.72 -18.16
N GLY A 100 -9.04 -33.34 -17.86
CA GLY A 100 -9.63 -33.43 -16.52
C GLY A 100 -9.91 -32.06 -15.86
N THR A 101 -10.15 -32.07 -14.55
CA THR A 101 -10.37 -30.86 -13.76
C THR A 101 -9.03 -30.30 -13.31
N ARG A 102 -8.75 -29.03 -13.59
CA ARG A 102 -7.55 -28.33 -13.14
C ARG A 102 -7.89 -27.39 -11.98
N ASP A 103 -6.97 -27.30 -11.04
CA ASP A 103 -7.02 -26.26 -10.03
C ASP A 103 -6.93 -24.87 -10.69
N ARG A 104 -7.75 -23.94 -10.21
CA ARG A 104 -7.87 -22.58 -10.75
C ARG A 104 -7.33 -21.56 -9.77
N PRO A 105 -6.85 -20.42 -10.26
CA PRO A 105 -6.52 -19.30 -9.39
C PRO A 105 -7.79 -18.65 -8.84
N TYR A 106 -7.82 -18.48 -7.53
CA TYR A 106 -8.85 -17.74 -6.80
C TYR A 106 -8.21 -16.59 -6.03
N ASP A 107 -8.86 -15.45 -6.04
CA ASP A 107 -8.60 -14.42 -5.04
C ASP A 107 -9.25 -14.86 -3.73
N LEU A 108 -8.46 -15.21 -2.74
CA LEU A 108 -8.90 -15.39 -1.37
C LEU A 108 -8.89 -14.01 -0.68
N ILE A 109 -10.04 -13.55 -0.27
CA ILE A 109 -10.24 -12.32 0.48
C ILE A 109 -10.61 -12.71 1.91
N VAL A 110 -9.88 -12.18 2.89
CA VAL A 110 -10.10 -12.47 4.32
C VAL A 110 -10.29 -11.16 5.06
N ASP A 111 -11.38 -11.06 5.80
CA ASP A 111 -11.63 -10.02 6.79
C ASP A 111 -11.26 -10.57 8.17
N PHE A 112 -10.43 -9.86 8.90
CA PHE A 112 -9.97 -10.24 10.22
C PHE A 112 -10.72 -9.48 11.32
N ASP A 113 -10.88 -10.14 12.47
CA ASP A 113 -11.45 -9.52 13.67
C ASP A 113 -10.49 -8.46 14.23
N GLU A 114 -10.97 -7.22 14.30
CA GLU A 114 -10.16 -6.06 14.72
C GLU A 114 -9.55 -6.25 16.10
N LYS A 115 -10.35 -6.79 17.06
CA LYS A 115 -9.88 -7.00 18.43
C LYS A 115 -8.79 -8.06 18.49
N LYS A 116 -8.98 -9.20 17.79
CA LYS A 116 -8.00 -10.29 17.77
C LYS A 116 -6.67 -9.84 17.13
N ILE A 117 -6.74 -9.05 16.05
CA ILE A 117 -5.54 -8.47 15.42
C ILE A 117 -4.86 -7.46 16.34
N GLY A 118 -5.63 -6.61 17.04
CA GLY A 118 -5.09 -5.69 18.04
C GLY A 118 -4.37 -6.40 19.19
N ASP A 119 -5.04 -7.39 19.78
CA ASP A 119 -4.48 -8.22 20.87
C ASP A 119 -3.18 -8.96 20.42
N LEU A 120 -3.17 -9.47 19.17
CA LEU A 120 -1.97 -10.11 18.61
C LEU A 120 -0.82 -9.12 18.44
N LEU A 121 -1.08 -7.94 17.88
CA LEU A 121 -0.07 -6.89 17.72
C LEU A 121 0.53 -6.49 19.07
N GLU A 122 -0.30 -6.30 20.11
CA GLU A 122 0.17 -6.00 21.46
C GLU A 122 1.06 -7.13 22.03
N THR A 123 0.69 -8.40 21.81
CA THR A 123 1.46 -9.56 22.24
C THR A 123 2.88 -9.57 21.65
N ILE A 124 3.03 -9.11 20.41
CA ILE A 124 4.36 -9.04 19.75
C ILE A 124 5.04 -7.66 19.91
N GLY A 125 4.49 -6.79 20.78
CA GLY A 125 5.07 -5.50 21.14
C GLY A 125 4.83 -4.38 20.12
N LEU A 126 3.75 -4.48 19.33
CA LEU A 126 3.33 -3.48 18.37
C LEU A 126 1.93 -2.95 18.70
N LYS A 127 1.52 -1.90 17.98
CA LYS A 127 0.18 -1.30 18.14
C LYS A 127 -0.46 -1.07 16.76
N PRO A 128 -1.79 -1.10 16.66
CA PRO A 128 -2.49 -0.66 15.46
C PRO A 128 -2.18 0.81 15.15
N TRP A 129 -1.88 1.10 13.88
CA TRP A 129 -1.71 2.45 13.37
C TRP A 129 -3.03 2.96 12.79
N LEU A 130 -3.87 3.49 13.68
CA LEU A 130 -5.23 3.97 13.35
C LEU A 130 -5.31 5.48 13.07
N SER A 131 -4.21 6.22 13.26
CA SER A 131 -4.17 7.64 12.90
C SER A 131 -4.22 7.84 11.38
N GLN A 132 -4.59 9.05 10.96
CA GLN A 132 -4.61 9.42 9.55
C GLN A 132 -3.24 9.16 8.90
N ARG A 133 -3.26 8.43 7.79
CA ARG A 133 -2.08 8.09 7.00
C ARG A 133 -1.73 9.22 6.04
N PRO A 134 -0.45 9.54 5.85
CA PRO A 134 -0.07 10.56 4.90
C PRO A 134 -0.33 10.09 3.46
N VAL A 135 -0.70 11.01 2.58
CA VAL A 135 -0.72 10.79 1.13
C VAL A 135 0.70 10.99 0.60
N LEU A 136 1.25 9.97 -0.06
CA LEU A 136 2.61 10.01 -0.59
C LEU A 136 2.64 10.50 -2.05
N ALA A 137 3.41 11.53 -2.34
CA ALA A 137 3.85 11.82 -3.70
C ALA A 137 4.97 10.84 -4.06
N VAL A 138 4.72 9.91 -4.98
CA VAL A 138 5.69 8.85 -5.31
C VAL A 138 6.40 9.19 -6.61
N PHE A 139 7.70 9.46 -6.52
CA PHE A 139 8.59 9.68 -7.65
C PHE A 139 9.48 8.46 -7.85
N VAL A 140 9.39 7.81 -8.99
CA VAL A 140 10.21 6.63 -9.30
C VAL A 140 10.94 6.82 -10.60
N GLU A 141 12.26 6.75 -10.56
CA GLU A 141 13.13 6.69 -11.73
C GLU A 141 13.47 5.23 -12.06
N MET A 142 13.17 4.83 -13.29
CA MET A 142 13.47 3.49 -13.82
C MET A 142 14.60 3.54 -14.80
N GLU A 143 15.56 2.61 -14.66
CA GLU A 143 16.72 2.48 -15.57
C GLU A 143 16.96 1.02 -15.94
N GLN A 144 16.81 0.68 -17.23
CA GLN A 144 17.08 -0.64 -17.77
C GLN A 144 17.79 -0.51 -19.12
N GLY A 145 19.10 -0.67 -19.13
CA GLY A 145 19.93 -0.41 -20.31
C GLY A 145 19.78 1.02 -20.82
N SER A 146 19.34 1.19 -22.06
CA SER A 146 19.09 2.50 -22.66
C SER A 146 17.73 3.11 -22.27
N ARG A 147 16.81 2.30 -21.72
CA ARG A 147 15.50 2.77 -21.30
C ARG A 147 15.59 3.41 -19.92
N LYS A 148 15.38 4.73 -19.88
CA LYS A 148 15.40 5.52 -18.64
C LYS A 148 14.21 6.47 -18.66
N TYR A 149 13.39 6.44 -17.59
CA TYR A 149 12.21 7.29 -17.48
C TYR A 149 11.78 7.47 -16.03
N ILE A 150 10.97 8.50 -15.79
CA ILE A 150 10.24 8.68 -14.53
C ILE A 150 8.86 8.05 -14.72
N VAL A 151 8.39 7.30 -13.73
CA VAL A 151 7.04 6.75 -13.71
C VAL A 151 6.03 7.89 -13.53
N THR A 152 5.04 7.96 -14.42
CA THR A 152 4.00 9.01 -14.36
C THR A 152 2.60 8.41 -14.37
N SER A 153 1.62 9.21 -13.95
CA SER A 153 0.21 8.81 -13.88
C SER A 153 -0.45 8.65 -15.27
N ASP A 154 0.11 9.25 -16.33
CA ASP A 154 -0.52 9.39 -17.65
C ASP A 154 0.26 8.75 -18.81
N ALA A 155 1.56 8.49 -18.69
CA ALA A 155 2.34 7.92 -19.79
C ALA A 155 2.13 6.40 -19.91
N LYS A 156 1.84 5.91 -21.12
CA LYS A 156 1.66 4.47 -21.42
C LYS A 156 2.84 3.60 -21.02
N GLN A 157 4.06 4.09 -21.18
CA GLN A 157 5.27 3.35 -20.79
C GLN A 157 5.32 3.06 -19.27
N SER A 158 4.53 3.75 -18.47
CA SER A 158 4.45 3.62 -17.01
C SER A 158 3.31 2.70 -16.55
N ASP A 159 2.46 2.18 -17.47
CA ASP A 159 1.27 1.42 -17.09
C ASP A 159 1.56 0.27 -16.11
N PRO A 160 2.51 -0.66 -16.37
CA PRO A 160 2.77 -1.76 -15.45
C PRO A 160 3.29 -1.29 -14.09
N GLN A 161 4.16 -0.26 -14.07
CA GLN A 161 4.73 0.28 -12.83
C GLN A 161 3.69 1.04 -12.02
N ARG A 162 2.81 1.77 -12.71
CA ARG A 162 1.69 2.49 -12.08
C ARG A 162 0.74 1.53 -11.39
N GLU A 163 0.32 0.46 -12.08
CA GLU A 163 -0.54 -0.58 -11.51
C GLU A 163 0.11 -1.23 -10.30
N ALA A 164 1.38 -1.61 -10.39
CA ALA A 164 2.12 -2.24 -9.30
C ALA A 164 2.31 -1.30 -8.09
N LEU A 165 2.53 0.00 -8.32
CA LEU A 165 2.62 1.00 -7.25
C LEU A 165 1.29 1.16 -6.52
N HIS A 166 0.16 1.26 -7.24
CA HIS A 166 -1.16 1.33 -6.64
C HIS A 166 -1.50 0.05 -5.87
N ALA A 167 -1.18 -1.13 -6.42
CA ALA A 167 -1.36 -2.40 -5.73
C ALA A 167 -0.53 -2.49 -4.43
N ALA A 168 0.74 -2.05 -4.47
CA ALA A 168 1.59 -1.99 -3.29
C ALA A 168 1.04 -1.02 -2.23
N ALA A 169 0.52 0.13 -2.65
CA ALA A 169 -0.09 1.12 -1.77
C ALA A 169 -1.37 0.59 -1.11
N ALA A 170 -2.28 0.02 -1.89
CA ALA A 170 -3.52 -0.59 -1.39
C ALA A 170 -3.22 -1.71 -0.38
N ARG A 171 -2.23 -2.57 -0.67
CA ARG A 171 -1.80 -3.65 0.24
C ARG A 171 -1.30 -3.13 1.60
N ARG A 172 -0.84 -1.88 1.66
CA ARG A 172 -0.35 -1.22 2.89
C ARG A 172 -1.32 -0.20 3.47
N GLY A 173 -2.49 -0.03 2.84
CA GLY A 173 -3.48 0.97 3.22
C GLY A 173 -2.92 2.39 3.11
N MET A 174 -2.08 2.66 2.13
CA MET A 174 -1.50 3.97 1.87
C MET A 174 -2.12 4.59 0.62
N ASP A 175 -2.35 5.89 0.66
CA ASP A 175 -2.74 6.66 -0.51
C ASP A 175 -1.50 7.23 -1.20
N ILE A 176 -1.46 7.14 -2.54
CA ILE A 176 -0.36 7.66 -3.34
C ILE A 176 -0.85 8.55 -4.47
N VAL A 177 -0.02 9.50 -4.84
CA VAL A 177 -0.18 10.33 -6.04
C VAL A 177 1.11 10.24 -6.85
N LEU A 178 0.97 9.98 -8.15
CA LEU A 178 2.10 9.98 -9.09
C LEU A 178 2.10 11.30 -9.87
N PRO A 179 3.27 11.87 -10.19
CA PRO A 179 3.35 13.04 -11.05
C PRO A 179 2.83 12.68 -12.44
N ASP A 180 2.15 13.59 -13.10
CA ASP A 180 1.89 13.50 -14.53
C ASP A 180 3.02 14.17 -15.33
N VAL A 181 3.02 13.97 -16.65
CA VAL A 181 4.03 14.56 -17.54
C VAL A 181 3.97 16.09 -17.52
N ALA A 182 2.80 16.70 -17.33
CA ALA A 182 2.65 18.15 -17.27
C ALA A 182 3.28 18.72 -16.00
N VAL A 183 3.07 18.09 -14.85
CA VAL A 183 3.72 18.48 -13.57
C VAL A 183 5.22 18.39 -13.67
N LEU A 184 5.78 17.31 -14.23
CA LEU A 184 7.22 17.17 -14.40
C LEU A 184 7.80 18.32 -15.25
N LYS A 185 7.13 18.66 -16.36
CA LYS A 185 7.56 19.77 -17.25
C LYS A 185 7.46 21.14 -16.56
N THR A 186 6.31 21.45 -15.96
CA THR A 186 6.08 22.76 -15.33
C THR A 186 6.98 22.99 -14.11
N SER A 187 7.34 21.90 -13.42
CA SER A 187 8.25 21.91 -12.29
C SER A 187 9.72 21.80 -12.69
N ASN A 188 10.01 21.65 -13.98
CA ASN A 188 11.36 21.43 -14.52
C ASN A 188 12.09 20.29 -13.79
N ILE A 189 11.38 19.14 -13.65
CA ILE A 189 11.93 17.91 -13.04
C ILE A 189 12.33 16.97 -14.17
N GLU A 190 13.62 16.76 -14.33
CA GLU A 190 14.19 15.82 -15.28
C GLU A 190 14.69 14.55 -14.57
N ARG A 191 15.12 13.57 -15.36
CA ARG A 191 15.81 12.38 -14.83
C ARG A 191 17.11 12.80 -14.15
N GLY A 192 17.42 12.14 -13.06
CA GLY A 192 18.55 12.50 -12.20
C GLY A 192 18.19 13.57 -11.16
N ASP A 193 17.26 14.47 -11.46
CA ASP A 193 16.77 15.45 -10.48
C ASP A 193 15.96 14.77 -9.37
N VAL A 194 15.20 13.72 -9.73
CA VAL A 194 14.35 12.97 -8.80
C VAL A 194 15.11 12.46 -7.58
N THR A 195 16.32 11.95 -7.79
CA THR A 195 17.19 11.44 -6.71
C THR A 195 18.15 12.48 -6.14
N ALA A 196 18.40 13.55 -6.88
CA ALA A 196 19.29 14.64 -6.44
C ALA A 196 18.55 15.70 -5.59
N MET A 197 17.25 15.90 -5.85
CA MET A 197 16.45 16.84 -5.07
C MET A 197 16.08 16.27 -3.69
N PRO A 198 16.03 17.11 -2.64
CA PRO A 198 15.47 16.70 -1.36
C PRO A 198 14.00 16.25 -1.51
N PRO A 199 13.56 15.15 -0.87
CA PRO A 199 12.16 14.71 -0.90
C PRO A 199 11.17 15.81 -0.52
N SER A 200 11.52 16.67 0.43
CA SER A 200 10.69 17.82 0.83
C SER A 200 10.43 18.82 -0.30
N THR A 201 11.42 19.03 -1.20
CA THR A 201 11.24 19.88 -2.38
C THR A 201 10.26 19.25 -3.37
N LEU A 202 10.34 17.95 -3.60
CA LEU A 202 9.44 17.21 -4.47
C LEU A 202 8.01 17.19 -3.89
N ALA A 203 7.87 16.98 -2.57
CA ALA A 203 6.59 17.06 -1.88
C ALA A 203 5.92 18.43 -2.07
N TYR A 204 6.65 19.51 -1.92
CA TYR A 204 6.14 20.87 -2.14
C TYR A 204 5.58 21.06 -3.55
N ARG A 205 6.21 20.49 -4.57
CA ARG A 205 5.74 20.57 -5.98
C ARG A 205 4.44 19.78 -6.22
N MET A 206 4.15 18.78 -5.38
CA MET A 206 2.95 17.95 -5.46
C MET A 206 1.85 18.38 -4.45
N ALA A 207 2.08 19.41 -3.65
CA ALA A 207 1.13 19.85 -2.61
C ALA A 207 -0.25 20.20 -3.20
N GLY A 208 -0.31 20.76 -4.40
CA GLY A 208 -1.56 21.05 -5.12
C GLY A 208 -2.37 19.81 -5.51
N GLN A 209 -1.77 18.61 -5.46
CA GLN A 209 -2.44 17.33 -5.72
C GLN A 209 -2.77 16.56 -4.43
N GLY A 210 -2.70 17.20 -3.27
CA GLY A 210 -3.08 16.64 -1.97
C GLY A 210 -2.01 15.80 -1.29
N ALA A 211 -0.83 15.63 -1.90
CA ALA A 211 0.29 14.93 -1.28
C ALA A 211 1.19 15.91 -0.51
N ASN A 212 1.62 15.50 0.67
CA ASN A 212 2.43 16.34 1.57
C ASN A 212 3.79 15.71 1.93
N ILE A 213 4.01 14.47 1.56
CA ILE A 213 5.27 13.72 1.78
C ILE A 213 5.69 13.12 0.44
N ALA A 214 6.98 13.22 0.09
CA ALA A 214 7.51 12.54 -1.08
C ALA A 214 8.23 11.25 -0.69
N LEU A 215 7.90 10.17 -1.40
CA LEU A 215 8.66 8.95 -1.47
C LEU A 215 9.40 8.91 -2.80
N VAL A 216 10.71 8.85 -2.76
CA VAL A 216 11.57 8.88 -3.94
C VAL A 216 12.26 7.52 -4.11
N GLY A 217 12.11 6.93 -5.29
CA GLY A 217 12.69 5.64 -5.64
C GLY A 217 13.56 5.74 -6.91
N ARG A 218 14.70 5.05 -6.90
CA ARG A 218 15.48 4.77 -8.10
C ARG A 218 15.64 3.28 -8.25
N LEU A 219 15.23 2.75 -9.40
CA LEU A 219 15.33 1.34 -9.73
C LEU A 219 16.26 1.18 -10.94
N VAL A 220 17.33 0.42 -10.77
CA VAL A 220 18.29 0.10 -11.83
C VAL A 220 18.30 -1.41 -12.03
N TRP A 221 18.09 -1.83 -13.27
CA TRP A 221 18.21 -3.24 -13.64
C TRP A 221 19.66 -3.68 -13.62
N VAL A 222 19.97 -4.79 -12.97
CA VAL A 222 21.32 -5.35 -12.85
C VAL A 222 21.32 -6.74 -13.51
N ASP A 223 21.96 -6.83 -14.70
CA ASP A 223 21.99 -8.06 -15.49
C ASP A 223 22.62 -9.24 -14.75
N SER A 224 23.66 -9.00 -13.96
CA SER A 224 24.35 -10.05 -13.19
C SER A 224 23.50 -10.62 -12.05
N GLU A 225 22.50 -9.88 -11.58
CA GLU A 225 21.58 -10.29 -10.49
C GLU A 225 20.21 -10.73 -11.04
N LEU A 226 19.97 -10.55 -12.35
CA LEU A 226 18.68 -10.75 -13.01
C LEU A 226 17.52 -10.09 -12.24
N GLY A 227 17.79 -8.92 -11.70
CA GLY A 227 16.86 -8.22 -10.82
C GLY A 227 17.13 -6.72 -10.72
N TRP A 228 16.25 -6.04 -10.00
CA TRP A 228 16.37 -4.61 -9.76
C TRP A 228 17.19 -4.34 -8.50
N ALA A 229 18.12 -3.39 -8.60
CA ALA A 229 18.71 -2.71 -7.47
C ALA A 229 17.89 -1.44 -7.22
N THR A 230 17.46 -1.22 -5.98
CA THR A 230 16.56 -0.14 -5.62
C THR A 230 17.13 0.70 -4.51
N GLN A 231 16.94 2.00 -4.63
CA GLN A 231 17.26 2.98 -3.59
C GLN A 231 16.02 3.81 -3.33
N TRP A 232 15.61 3.90 -2.07
CA TRP A 232 14.47 4.65 -1.61
C TRP A 232 14.88 5.72 -0.63
N GLN A 233 14.19 6.86 -0.66
CA GLN A 233 14.40 7.93 0.30
C GLN A 233 13.09 8.68 0.57
N MET A 234 12.92 9.12 1.81
CA MET A 234 11.86 10.05 2.24
C MET A 234 12.31 10.86 3.44
N ASP A 235 11.75 12.05 3.59
CA ASP A 235 11.90 12.84 4.81
C ASP A 235 10.63 12.70 5.66
N TRP A 236 10.79 12.39 6.95
CA TRP A 236 9.69 12.28 7.89
C TRP A 236 10.02 12.98 9.20
N GLN A 237 9.18 13.92 9.62
CA GLN A 237 9.36 14.70 10.86
C GLN A 237 10.76 15.33 10.98
N GLY A 238 11.28 15.84 9.86
CA GLY A 238 12.60 16.49 9.80
C GLY A 238 13.79 15.53 9.79
N GLN A 239 13.56 14.20 9.73
CA GLN A 239 14.61 13.20 9.63
C GLN A 239 14.63 12.58 8.22
N PRO A 240 15.80 12.47 7.59
CA PRO A 240 15.95 11.77 6.33
C PRO A 240 16.06 10.25 6.57
N TYR A 241 15.34 9.49 5.76
CA TYR A 241 15.39 8.02 5.75
C TYR A 241 15.82 7.53 4.37
N ARG A 242 16.67 6.51 4.35
CA ARG A 242 17.11 5.84 3.12
C ARG A 242 17.19 4.34 3.34
N TRP A 243 16.79 3.55 2.33
CA TRP A 243 16.89 2.10 2.35
C TRP A 243 17.08 1.57 0.93
N GLU A 244 17.53 0.34 0.82
CA GLU A 244 17.88 -0.32 -0.42
C GLU A 244 17.36 -1.76 -0.46
N ALA A 245 17.23 -2.30 -1.67
CA ALA A 245 17.03 -3.72 -1.90
C ALA A 245 17.63 -4.09 -3.25
N ARG A 246 18.04 -5.37 -3.43
CA ARG A 246 18.70 -5.86 -4.65
C ARG A 246 18.18 -7.23 -5.04
N GLY A 247 18.33 -7.57 -6.34
CA GLY A 247 18.00 -8.89 -6.86
C GLY A 247 16.51 -9.23 -6.82
N ILE A 248 15.63 -8.22 -6.92
CA ILE A 248 14.18 -8.37 -6.77
C ILE A 248 13.43 -7.93 -8.03
N THR A 249 12.16 -8.34 -8.15
CA THR A 249 11.25 -7.82 -9.17
C THR A 249 10.86 -6.37 -8.87
N PHE A 250 10.36 -5.62 -9.85
CA PHE A 250 9.90 -4.25 -9.60
C PHE A 250 8.66 -4.22 -8.67
N ASP A 251 7.80 -5.24 -8.72
CA ASP A 251 6.66 -5.35 -7.80
C ASP A 251 7.13 -5.46 -6.34
N GLU A 252 8.14 -6.30 -6.08
CA GLU A 252 8.73 -6.40 -4.74
C GLU A 252 9.46 -5.12 -4.34
N ALA A 253 10.10 -4.45 -5.30
CA ALA A 253 10.72 -3.16 -5.08
C ALA A 253 9.70 -2.11 -4.59
N PHE A 254 8.54 -2.05 -5.24
CA PHE A 254 7.47 -1.11 -4.86
C PHE A 254 6.84 -1.49 -3.52
N ARG A 255 6.63 -2.78 -3.25
CA ARG A 255 6.17 -3.25 -1.93
C ARG A 255 7.11 -2.84 -0.81
N ARG A 256 8.42 -2.93 -1.03
CA ARG A 256 9.44 -2.49 -0.07
C ARG A 256 9.53 -0.98 0.05
N GLY A 257 9.38 -0.25 -1.05
CA GLY A 257 9.33 1.21 -1.05
C GLY A 257 8.16 1.75 -0.23
N ILE A 258 6.94 1.38 -0.62
CA ILE A 258 5.71 1.82 0.05
C ILE A 258 5.64 1.28 1.49
N GLY A 259 6.00 0.01 1.70
CA GLY A 259 6.02 -0.59 3.05
C GLY A 259 7.03 0.07 3.98
N GLY A 260 8.22 0.43 3.46
CA GLY A 260 9.22 1.19 4.21
C GLY A 260 8.71 2.56 4.62
N ALA A 261 8.03 3.27 3.70
CA ALA A 261 7.40 4.55 4.01
C ALA A 261 6.31 4.41 5.09
N ALA A 262 5.47 3.37 5.02
CA ALA A 262 4.47 3.07 6.03
C ALA A 262 5.12 2.79 7.40
N GLN A 263 6.22 2.01 7.43
CA GLN A 263 6.95 1.70 8.66
C GLN A 263 7.52 2.95 9.34
N ILE A 264 8.08 3.86 8.55
CA ILE A 264 8.59 5.14 9.04
C ILE A 264 7.45 5.99 9.58
N ALA A 265 6.38 6.17 8.79
CA ALA A 265 5.25 7.05 9.13
C ALA A 265 4.46 6.54 10.35
N SER A 266 4.40 5.22 10.56
CA SER A 266 3.75 4.61 11.74
C SER A 266 4.62 4.64 13.00
N GLY A 267 5.86 5.14 12.94
CA GLY A 267 6.77 5.20 14.08
C GLY A 267 7.46 3.87 14.41
N ASN A 268 7.44 2.88 13.51
CA ASN A 268 8.08 1.58 13.71
C ASN A 268 9.59 1.57 13.39
N GLY A 269 10.18 2.73 13.16
CA GLY A 269 11.60 2.90 12.83
C GLY A 269 11.88 2.87 11.34
N GLY A 270 13.16 2.94 10.95
CA GLY A 270 13.58 2.83 9.57
C GLY A 270 13.43 1.39 9.06
N PRO A 271 13.12 1.21 7.76
CA PRO A 271 13.24 -0.09 7.11
C PRO A 271 14.73 -0.44 7.00
N GLY A 272 15.07 -1.65 7.42
CA GLY A 272 16.43 -2.19 7.32
C GLY A 272 16.75 -2.65 5.92
#